data_0ca1e0b3d78f62d4a4bafc996018e369
#
_entry.id   0ca1e0b3d78f62d4a4bafc996018e369
#
_cell.length_a   1.000
_cell.length_b   1.000
_cell.length_c   1.000
_cell.angle_alpha   90.00
_cell.angle_beta   90.00
_cell.angle_gamma   90.00
#
_symmetry.space_group_name_H-M   'P 1'
#
loop_
_entity.id
_entity.type
_entity.pdbx_description
1 polymer ?
#
loop_
_entity_poly.entity_id
_entity_poly.type
_entity_poly.pdbx_seq_one_letter_code
_entity_poly.pdbx_strand_id
1 'polypeptide(L)'
;MDEYRILALDGGGVRGAYTSRLIERLHAETSFLDHVDLVAGTSTGGIIALALAAGQKPEQITALYRDQVGAIFSTTVWRRLQSGMLVSKYLNDRLRAALTSFLGTSKLEDLKAHTVLIPSFDLDSEATNEPRAWKAKFFHNLPNEDSDGKELAVEVGLHTAAAPTYFPTAGNYIDGGVAANNPAMAALALAVNPDTTKGAGKSLFQVRILSLGTGRNCKWVEGDHDWGVLQWGKKLVDILIEGTMGVASYQCRAILGPNFYRLDPVLPEEVSLDDAACVDKLIGWASKENLAPTCEWIRNSFIPTSVATASPSGKASPA
;
A
#
# COMPACT_ATOMS: atom_id res chain seq x y z
N MET A 1 24.49 -13.00 -7.75
CA MET A 1 23.47 -13.37 -6.72
C MET A 1 22.19 -12.71 -7.15
N ASP A 2 21.10 -13.47 -7.21
CA ASP A 2 19.81 -12.93 -7.64
C ASP A 2 19.30 -11.92 -6.62
N GLU A 3 19.03 -10.70 -7.06
CA GLU A 3 18.46 -9.65 -6.23
C GLU A 3 16.98 -9.93 -5.95
N TYR A 4 16.50 -9.50 -4.81
CA TYR A 4 15.10 -9.60 -4.38
C TYR A 4 14.48 -8.21 -4.28
N ARG A 5 13.54 -7.93 -5.15
CA ARG A 5 13.00 -6.60 -5.40
C ARG A 5 11.62 -6.45 -4.82
N ILE A 6 11.48 -5.46 -3.96
CA ILE A 6 10.26 -5.19 -3.21
C ILE A 6 9.69 -3.84 -3.63
N LEU A 7 8.41 -3.83 -3.99
CA LEU A 7 7.61 -2.62 -4.11
C LEU A 7 6.77 -2.48 -2.85
N ALA A 8 6.97 -1.41 -2.07
CA ALA A 8 6.22 -1.13 -0.86
C ALA A 8 5.29 0.08 -1.07
N LEU A 9 3.99 -0.10 -0.80
CA LEU A 9 2.91 0.86 -1.08
C LEU A 9 2.20 1.26 0.20
N ASP A 10 2.20 2.53 0.53
CA ASP A 10 1.59 3.05 1.75
C ASP A 10 0.05 3.04 1.70
N GLY A 11 -0.56 3.03 2.88
CA GLY A 11 -1.95 3.37 3.08
C GLY A 11 -2.22 4.87 2.92
N GLY A 12 -3.47 5.21 2.55
CA GLY A 12 -3.83 6.62 2.36
C GLY A 12 -5.22 6.89 1.76
N GLY A 13 -6.13 5.93 1.76
CA GLY A 13 -7.51 6.08 1.28
C GLY A 13 -7.56 6.52 -0.20
N VAL A 14 -8.32 7.59 -0.50
CA VAL A 14 -8.45 8.12 -1.87
C VAL A 14 -7.12 8.55 -2.50
N ARG A 15 -6.11 8.85 -1.67
CA ARG A 15 -4.77 9.22 -2.15
C ARG A 15 -4.03 8.09 -2.85
N GLY A 16 -4.55 6.85 -2.79
CA GLY A 16 -4.11 5.75 -3.66
C GLY A 16 -4.21 6.07 -5.16
N ALA A 17 -5.07 7.00 -5.56
CA ALA A 17 -5.13 7.53 -6.91
C ALA A 17 -3.81 8.22 -7.33
N TYR A 18 -3.14 8.90 -6.41
CA TYR A 18 -1.81 9.47 -6.63
C TYR A 18 -0.77 8.38 -6.84
N THR A 19 -0.74 7.39 -5.94
CA THR A 19 0.21 6.27 -6.00
C THR A 19 0.03 5.44 -7.26
N SER A 20 -1.21 5.10 -7.64
CA SER A 20 -1.49 4.33 -8.85
C SER A 20 -0.98 5.03 -10.11
N ARG A 21 -1.15 6.36 -10.20
CA ARG A 21 -0.64 7.16 -11.32
C ARG A 21 0.89 7.27 -11.33
N LEU A 22 1.55 7.31 -10.16
CA LEU A 22 3.01 7.23 -10.08
C LEU A 22 3.51 5.89 -10.61
N ILE A 23 2.89 4.77 -10.20
CA ILE A 23 3.24 3.42 -10.67
C ILE A 23 3.10 3.32 -12.19
N GLU A 24 1.98 3.79 -12.74
CA GLU A 24 1.72 3.81 -14.17
C GLU A 24 2.82 4.53 -14.94
N ARG A 25 3.22 5.73 -14.51
CA ARG A 25 4.28 6.51 -15.14
C ARG A 25 5.66 5.88 -15.00
N LEU A 26 6.01 5.42 -13.80
CA LEU A 26 7.29 4.77 -13.54
C LEU A 26 7.43 3.48 -14.35
N HIS A 27 6.36 2.68 -14.45
CA HIS A 27 6.38 1.45 -15.24
C HIS A 27 6.50 1.73 -16.72
N ALA A 28 5.78 2.72 -17.24
CA ALA A 28 5.89 3.14 -18.64
C ALA A 28 7.31 3.59 -19.04
N GLU A 29 8.07 4.19 -18.11
CA GLU A 29 9.43 4.67 -18.37
C GLU A 29 10.51 3.62 -18.11
N THR A 30 10.27 2.61 -17.27
CA THR A 30 11.34 1.72 -16.78
C THR A 30 11.01 0.24 -16.85
N SER A 31 9.75 -0.15 -17.06
CA SER A 31 9.25 -1.54 -16.98
C SER A 31 9.57 -2.22 -15.63
N PHE A 32 9.69 -1.44 -14.54
CA PHE A 32 10.20 -1.94 -13.26
C PHE A 32 9.35 -3.05 -12.65
N LEU A 33 8.03 -3.06 -12.90
CA LEU A 33 7.12 -4.09 -12.36
C LEU A 33 7.47 -5.49 -12.85
N ASP A 34 8.05 -5.62 -14.05
CA ASP A 34 8.47 -6.92 -14.61
C ASP A 34 9.59 -7.58 -13.79
N HIS A 35 10.18 -6.83 -12.86
CA HIS A 35 11.30 -7.27 -12.01
C HIS A 35 10.96 -7.30 -10.52
N VAL A 36 9.71 -7.01 -10.13
CA VAL A 36 9.29 -7.03 -8.73
C VAL A 36 8.99 -8.46 -8.29
N ASP A 37 9.64 -8.90 -7.21
CA ASP A 37 9.41 -10.21 -6.60
C ASP A 37 8.26 -10.18 -5.58
N LEU A 38 8.19 -9.08 -4.78
CA LEU A 38 7.22 -8.90 -3.71
C LEU A 38 6.59 -7.52 -3.78
N VAL A 39 5.27 -7.45 -3.80
CA VAL A 39 4.53 -6.20 -3.60
C VAL A 39 3.91 -6.20 -2.21
N ALA A 40 4.37 -5.29 -1.36
CA ALA A 40 3.79 -5.08 -0.04
C ALA A 40 2.89 -3.84 -0.06
N GLY A 41 1.68 -3.93 0.49
CA GLY A 41 0.77 -2.80 0.46
C GLY A 41 -0.19 -2.78 1.64
N THR A 42 -0.44 -1.59 2.20
CA THR A 42 -1.36 -1.38 3.32
C THR A 42 -2.58 -0.59 2.84
N SER A 43 -3.80 -0.98 3.29
CA SER A 43 -5.03 -0.24 2.98
C SER A 43 -5.18 -0.04 1.46
N THR A 44 -5.27 1.19 0.98
CA THR A 44 -5.30 1.51 -0.45
C THR A 44 -4.07 0.95 -1.19
N GLY A 45 -2.88 0.97 -0.58
CA GLY A 45 -1.68 0.31 -1.13
C GLY A 45 -1.83 -1.20 -1.22
N GLY A 46 -2.54 -1.81 -0.26
CA GLY A 46 -2.89 -3.25 -0.28
C GLY A 46 -3.83 -3.61 -1.44
N ILE A 47 -4.81 -2.75 -1.72
CA ILE A 47 -5.70 -2.89 -2.88
C ILE A 47 -4.88 -2.84 -4.19
N ILE A 48 -3.96 -1.89 -4.31
CA ILE A 48 -3.06 -1.79 -5.47
C ILE A 48 -2.17 -3.04 -5.58
N ALA A 49 -1.59 -3.50 -4.47
CA ALA A 49 -0.74 -4.69 -4.44
C ALA A 49 -1.49 -5.95 -4.90
N LEU A 50 -2.71 -6.17 -4.40
CA LEU A 50 -3.57 -7.29 -4.81
C LEU A 50 -3.95 -7.19 -6.30
N ALA A 51 -4.25 -5.99 -6.79
CA ALA A 51 -4.57 -5.77 -8.21
C ALA A 51 -3.37 -6.08 -9.11
N LEU A 52 -2.16 -5.61 -8.77
CA LEU A 52 -0.93 -5.92 -9.49
C LEU A 52 -0.65 -7.42 -9.50
N ALA A 53 -0.79 -8.09 -8.34
CA ALA A 53 -0.57 -9.53 -8.22
C ALA A 53 -1.62 -10.36 -8.99
N ALA A 54 -2.84 -9.82 -9.18
CA ALA A 54 -3.87 -10.38 -10.06
C ALA A 54 -3.62 -10.10 -11.55
N GLY A 55 -2.51 -9.43 -11.91
CA GLY A 55 -2.17 -9.12 -13.30
C GLY A 55 -2.88 -7.91 -13.89
N GLN A 56 -3.50 -7.06 -13.07
CA GLN A 56 -4.08 -5.81 -13.55
C GLN A 56 -2.98 -4.84 -14.00
N LYS A 57 -3.18 -4.20 -15.14
CA LYS A 57 -2.25 -3.19 -15.64
C LYS A 57 -2.34 -1.91 -14.81
N PRO A 58 -1.23 -1.15 -14.64
CA PRO A 58 -1.23 0.10 -13.88
C PRO A 58 -2.32 1.11 -14.31
N GLU A 59 -2.59 1.21 -15.62
CA GLU A 59 -3.62 2.11 -16.16
C GLU A 59 -5.03 1.70 -15.72
N GLN A 60 -5.29 0.39 -15.61
CA GLN A 60 -6.57 -0.15 -15.15
C GLN A 60 -6.77 0.15 -13.65
N ILE A 61 -5.69 0.11 -12.86
CA ILE A 61 -5.73 0.47 -11.44
C ILE A 61 -6.02 1.97 -11.28
N THR A 62 -5.37 2.84 -12.05
CA THR A 62 -5.66 4.28 -12.05
C THR A 62 -7.11 4.56 -12.45
N ALA A 63 -7.63 3.86 -13.47
CA ALA A 63 -9.02 3.98 -13.88
C ALA A 63 -10.00 3.54 -12.77
N LEU A 64 -9.70 2.46 -12.04
CA LEU A 64 -10.52 1.99 -10.91
C LEU A 64 -10.68 3.08 -9.84
N TYR A 65 -9.60 3.80 -9.50
CA TYR A 65 -9.69 4.94 -8.57
C TYR A 65 -10.58 6.05 -9.12
N ARG A 66 -10.43 6.41 -10.39
CA ARG A 66 -11.24 7.46 -11.02
C ARG A 66 -12.73 7.11 -11.04
N ASP A 67 -13.05 5.86 -11.39
CA ASP A 67 -14.42 5.47 -11.71
C ASP A 67 -15.18 4.96 -10.48
N GLN A 68 -14.51 4.36 -9.48
CA GLN A 68 -15.20 3.66 -8.39
C GLN A 68 -15.04 4.32 -7.01
N VAL A 69 -14.02 5.14 -6.78
CA VAL A 69 -13.78 5.72 -5.46
C VAL A 69 -14.94 6.60 -4.98
N GLY A 70 -15.57 7.37 -5.88
CA GLY A 70 -16.77 8.13 -5.55
C GLY A 70 -17.93 7.27 -5.03
N ALA A 71 -18.10 6.06 -5.56
CA ALA A 71 -19.10 5.12 -5.09
C ALA A 71 -18.72 4.49 -3.75
N ILE A 72 -17.46 4.11 -3.56
CA ILE A 72 -16.96 3.50 -2.31
C ILE A 72 -17.15 4.47 -1.13
N PHE A 73 -16.75 5.73 -1.30
CA PHE A 73 -16.84 6.77 -0.27
C PHE A 73 -18.17 7.56 -0.31
N SER A 74 -19.26 6.96 -0.80
CA SER A 74 -20.57 7.57 -0.71
C SER A 74 -21.35 7.04 0.50
N THR A 75 -22.12 7.92 1.15
CA THR A 75 -22.89 7.61 2.36
C THR A 75 -24.33 8.09 2.23
N THR A 76 -25.25 7.42 2.94
CA THR A 76 -26.64 7.86 3.05
C THR A 76 -26.78 9.03 4.03
N VAL A 77 -27.82 9.87 3.86
CA VAL A 77 -28.08 11.02 4.75
C VAL A 77 -28.20 10.58 6.23
N TRP A 78 -28.89 9.48 6.49
CA TRP A 78 -29.05 8.94 7.85
C TRP A 78 -27.70 8.52 8.47
N ARG A 79 -26.87 7.82 7.69
CA ARG A 79 -25.56 7.39 8.16
C ARG A 79 -24.63 8.58 8.39
N ARG A 80 -24.72 9.61 7.56
CA ARG A 80 -23.96 10.85 7.71
C ARG A 80 -24.31 11.59 9.02
N LEU A 81 -25.56 11.56 9.46
CA LEU A 81 -25.98 12.17 10.73
C LEU A 81 -25.49 11.41 11.97
N GLN A 82 -25.30 10.08 11.87
CA GLN A 82 -24.87 9.22 12.97
C GLN A 82 -23.36 8.94 12.95
N SER A 83 -22.68 9.19 11.83
CA SER A 83 -21.27 8.84 11.64
C SER A 83 -20.36 9.68 12.53
N GLY A 84 -19.29 9.04 12.98
CA GLY A 84 -18.25 9.67 13.79
C GLY A 84 -18.47 9.61 15.29
N MET A 85 -19.70 9.34 15.78
CA MET A 85 -19.96 9.15 17.21
C MET A 85 -20.49 7.75 17.53
N LEU A 86 -21.35 7.17 16.70
CA LEU A 86 -22.04 5.91 16.99
C LEU A 86 -21.79 4.80 15.96
N VAL A 87 -21.52 5.14 14.70
CA VAL A 87 -21.31 4.18 13.61
C VAL A 87 -20.20 4.65 12.66
N SER A 88 -19.62 3.71 11.92
CA SER A 88 -18.66 4.00 10.86
C SER A 88 -19.29 4.81 9.72
N LYS A 89 -18.48 5.58 9.00
CA LYS A 89 -18.95 6.52 7.96
C LYS A 89 -19.47 5.80 6.71
N TYR A 90 -18.83 4.70 6.30
CA TYR A 90 -19.14 3.94 5.08
C TYR A 90 -19.51 2.49 5.37
N LEU A 91 -19.90 1.75 4.34
CA LEU A 91 -20.21 0.31 4.38
C LEU A 91 -19.18 -0.47 3.57
N ASN A 92 -18.89 -1.70 4.00
CA ASN A 92 -17.95 -2.58 3.29
C ASN A 92 -18.47 -3.09 1.94
N ASP A 93 -19.80 -3.10 1.71
CA ASP A 93 -20.41 -3.73 0.53
C ASP A 93 -19.90 -3.15 -0.79
N ARG A 94 -19.73 -1.83 -0.84
CA ARG A 94 -19.23 -1.16 -2.07
C ARG A 94 -17.76 -1.41 -2.32
N LEU A 95 -16.96 -1.40 -1.27
CA LEU A 95 -15.55 -1.77 -1.35
C LEU A 95 -15.42 -3.24 -1.75
N ARG A 96 -16.24 -4.13 -1.17
CA ARG A 96 -16.32 -5.54 -1.56
C ARG A 96 -16.66 -5.71 -3.04
N ALA A 97 -17.66 -5.01 -3.53
CA ALA A 97 -18.04 -5.06 -4.94
C ALA A 97 -16.89 -4.60 -5.87
N ALA A 98 -16.22 -3.51 -5.51
CA ALA A 98 -15.06 -3.02 -6.24
C ALA A 98 -13.92 -4.06 -6.26
N LEU A 99 -13.55 -4.63 -5.11
CA LEU A 99 -12.53 -5.69 -5.02
C LEU A 99 -12.92 -6.92 -5.83
N THR A 100 -14.19 -7.36 -5.73
CA THR A 100 -14.70 -8.52 -6.46
C THR A 100 -14.62 -8.33 -7.99
N SER A 101 -14.74 -7.09 -8.48
CA SER A 101 -14.72 -6.82 -9.92
C SER A 101 -13.40 -7.19 -10.61
N PHE A 102 -12.27 -7.21 -9.88
CA PHE A 102 -10.96 -7.58 -10.42
C PHE A 102 -10.30 -8.77 -9.74
N LEU A 103 -10.68 -9.15 -8.53
CA LEU A 103 -10.16 -10.32 -7.83
C LEU A 103 -11.07 -11.55 -7.99
N GLY A 104 -12.36 -11.35 -8.25
CA GLY A 104 -13.33 -12.44 -8.35
C GLY A 104 -13.40 -13.26 -7.05
N THR A 105 -13.21 -14.57 -7.18
CA THR A 105 -13.13 -15.54 -6.09
C THR A 105 -11.72 -16.06 -5.85
N SER A 106 -10.71 -15.36 -6.37
CA SER A 106 -9.31 -15.78 -6.26
C SER A 106 -8.85 -15.79 -4.80
N LYS A 107 -8.08 -16.79 -4.46
CA LYS A 107 -7.30 -16.86 -3.22
C LYS A 107 -5.96 -16.15 -3.41
N LEU A 108 -5.27 -15.87 -2.33
CA LEU A 108 -3.93 -15.30 -2.42
C LEU A 108 -2.96 -16.20 -3.20
N GLU A 109 -3.08 -17.52 -3.06
CA GLU A 109 -2.25 -18.49 -3.80
C GLU A 109 -2.53 -18.52 -5.32
N ASP A 110 -3.66 -17.98 -5.78
CA ASP A 110 -4.01 -17.89 -7.19
C ASP A 110 -3.39 -16.64 -7.85
N LEU A 111 -2.94 -15.66 -7.08
CA LEU A 111 -2.27 -14.46 -7.56
C LEU A 111 -0.84 -14.79 -7.99
N LYS A 112 -0.54 -14.77 -9.29
CA LYS A 112 0.72 -15.31 -9.85
C LYS A 112 1.67 -14.25 -10.40
N ALA A 113 1.22 -13.00 -10.59
CA ALA A 113 2.09 -11.99 -11.14
C ALA A 113 3.19 -11.55 -10.15
N HIS A 114 2.84 -11.47 -8.86
CA HIS A 114 3.77 -11.11 -7.79
C HIS A 114 3.41 -11.82 -6.48
N THR A 115 4.41 -12.08 -5.64
CA THR A 115 4.15 -12.36 -4.22
C THR A 115 3.61 -11.11 -3.55
N VAL A 116 2.68 -11.25 -2.59
CA VAL A 116 2.13 -10.12 -1.83
C VAL A 116 2.40 -10.23 -0.34
N LEU A 117 2.49 -9.06 0.33
CA LEU A 117 2.43 -8.93 1.78
C LEU A 117 1.44 -7.81 2.11
N ILE A 118 0.37 -8.14 2.84
CA ILE A 118 -0.74 -7.24 3.13
C ILE A 118 -0.93 -7.12 4.65
N PRO A 119 -0.51 -6.01 5.26
CA PRO A 119 -0.76 -5.76 6.68
C PRO A 119 -2.24 -5.57 6.98
N SER A 120 -2.65 -6.07 8.14
CA SER A 120 -3.91 -5.80 8.81
C SER A 120 -3.71 -5.83 10.32
N PHE A 121 -4.72 -5.52 11.11
CA PHE A 121 -4.67 -5.63 12.56
C PHE A 121 -5.83 -6.49 13.04
N ASP A 122 -5.46 -7.62 13.66
CA ASP A 122 -6.39 -8.60 14.22
C ASP A 122 -6.81 -8.16 15.62
N LEU A 123 -8.10 -7.98 15.84
CA LEU A 123 -8.68 -7.57 17.13
C LEU A 123 -8.87 -8.75 18.09
N ASP A 124 -8.78 -9.99 17.59
CA ASP A 124 -8.99 -11.19 18.37
C ASP A 124 -8.34 -12.40 17.74
N SER A 125 -7.26 -12.87 18.31
CA SER A 125 -6.50 -14.02 17.81
C SER A 125 -7.29 -15.35 17.79
N GLU A 126 -8.50 -15.38 18.42
CA GLU A 126 -9.31 -16.59 18.59
C GLU A 126 -8.53 -17.80 19.14
N ALA A 127 -7.41 -17.53 19.79
CA ALA A 127 -6.51 -18.57 20.31
C ALA A 127 -7.23 -19.44 21.35
N THR A 128 -7.04 -20.75 21.24
CA THR A 128 -7.63 -21.75 22.17
C THR A 128 -6.62 -22.27 23.17
N ASN A 129 -5.33 -22.22 22.82
CA ASN A 129 -4.24 -22.80 23.62
C ASN A 129 -3.39 -21.74 24.33
N GLU A 130 -3.67 -20.46 24.09
CA GLU A 130 -3.00 -19.30 24.67
C GLU A 130 -4.02 -18.18 24.92
N PRO A 131 -3.71 -17.16 25.74
CA PRO A 131 -4.65 -16.05 25.94
C PRO A 131 -5.02 -15.35 24.62
N ARG A 132 -6.29 -15.07 24.44
CA ARG A 132 -6.79 -14.28 23.31
C ARG A 132 -6.23 -12.87 23.39
N ALA A 133 -5.72 -12.36 22.28
CA ALA A 133 -5.11 -11.05 22.19
C ALA A 133 -5.29 -10.45 20.81
N TRP A 134 -5.26 -9.12 20.73
CA TRP A 134 -5.10 -8.42 19.47
C TRP A 134 -3.64 -8.45 19.03
N LYS A 135 -3.40 -8.40 17.70
CA LYS A 135 -2.04 -8.41 17.12
C LYS A 135 -2.01 -7.85 15.72
N ALA A 136 -0.84 -7.38 15.29
CA ALA A 136 -0.60 -7.14 13.87
C ALA A 136 -0.66 -8.48 13.11
N LYS A 137 -1.31 -8.49 11.94
CA LYS A 137 -1.35 -9.62 11.01
C LYS A 137 -0.75 -9.17 9.68
N PHE A 138 0.11 -9.99 9.12
CA PHE A 138 0.73 -9.78 7.82
C PHE A 138 0.34 -10.94 6.92
N PHE A 139 -0.70 -10.76 6.11
CA PHE A 139 -1.13 -11.76 5.13
C PHE A 139 -0.12 -11.82 3.99
N HIS A 140 0.30 -13.03 3.58
CA HIS A 140 1.19 -13.22 2.45
C HIS A 140 0.95 -14.53 1.72
N ASN A 141 1.35 -14.59 0.45
CA ASN A 141 1.29 -15.79 -0.38
C ASN A 141 2.68 -16.31 -0.76
N LEU A 142 3.72 -15.98 0.01
CA LEU A 142 5.03 -16.61 -0.16
C LEU A 142 4.84 -18.12 0.01
N PRO A 143 5.37 -18.97 -0.90
CA PRO A 143 5.10 -20.42 -0.88
C PRO A 143 5.90 -21.13 0.23
N ASN A 144 5.42 -21.00 1.46
CA ASN A 144 6.00 -21.61 2.66
C ASN A 144 4.89 -22.05 3.64
N GLU A 145 5.27 -22.60 4.80
CA GLU A 145 4.31 -23.14 5.78
C GLU A 145 3.46 -22.07 6.47
N ASP A 146 3.96 -20.84 6.57
CA ASP A 146 3.30 -19.68 7.21
C ASP A 146 2.39 -18.92 6.22
N SER A 147 2.23 -19.42 5.00
CA SER A 147 1.48 -18.78 3.92
C SER A 147 -0.01 -18.71 4.20
N ASP A 148 -0.60 -17.53 3.98
CA ASP A 148 -2.05 -17.31 3.98
C ASP A 148 -2.66 -17.56 2.58
N GLY A 149 -2.02 -18.38 1.75
CA GLY A 149 -2.41 -18.64 0.38
C GLY A 149 -3.87 -19.05 0.19
N LYS A 150 -4.49 -19.68 1.18
CA LYS A 150 -5.89 -20.15 1.15
C LYS A 150 -6.92 -19.05 1.39
N GLU A 151 -6.50 -17.88 1.89
CA GLU A 151 -7.40 -16.76 2.14
C GLU A 151 -7.91 -16.16 0.83
N LEU A 152 -9.17 -15.73 0.82
CA LEU A 152 -9.75 -15.02 -0.32
C LEU A 152 -9.12 -13.62 -0.45
N ALA A 153 -8.61 -13.30 -1.62
CA ALA A 153 -7.96 -12.02 -1.87
C ALA A 153 -8.90 -10.82 -1.61
N VAL A 154 -10.20 -10.97 -1.88
CA VAL A 154 -11.23 -9.96 -1.56
C VAL A 154 -11.32 -9.72 -0.05
N GLU A 155 -11.32 -10.78 0.77
CA GLU A 155 -11.39 -10.62 2.23
C GLU A 155 -10.13 -9.94 2.76
N VAL A 156 -8.94 -10.35 2.31
CA VAL A 156 -7.68 -9.71 2.69
C VAL A 156 -7.67 -8.23 2.30
N GLY A 157 -8.21 -7.89 1.12
CA GLY A 157 -8.38 -6.49 0.70
C GLY A 157 -9.32 -5.69 1.62
N LEU A 158 -10.40 -6.31 2.09
CA LEU A 158 -11.30 -5.70 3.07
C LEU A 158 -10.65 -5.56 4.44
N HIS A 159 -9.94 -6.59 4.91
CA HIS A 159 -9.22 -6.57 6.19
C HIS A 159 -8.24 -5.40 6.27
N THR A 160 -7.40 -5.25 5.25
CA THR A 160 -6.38 -4.19 5.23
C THR A 160 -6.95 -2.78 5.10
N ALA A 161 -8.16 -2.62 4.50
CA ALA A 161 -8.78 -1.32 4.22
C ALA A 161 -9.91 -0.92 5.19
N ALA A 162 -10.17 -1.72 6.24
CA ALA A 162 -11.20 -1.46 7.25
C ALA A 162 -10.76 -0.37 8.25
N ALA A 163 -10.53 0.86 7.76
CA ALA A 163 -10.04 1.98 8.56
C ALA A 163 -11.04 2.36 9.67
N PRO A 164 -10.62 2.35 10.95
CA PRO A 164 -11.46 2.74 12.07
C PRO A 164 -12.13 4.09 11.86
N THR A 165 -13.39 4.23 12.23
CA THR A 165 -14.29 5.37 12.02
C THR A 165 -14.79 5.53 10.57
N TYR A 166 -14.05 5.14 9.57
CA TYR A 166 -14.46 5.19 8.15
C TYR A 166 -15.27 3.96 7.76
N PHE A 167 -14.77 2.77 8.03
CA PHE A 167 -15.41 1.49 7.69
C PHE A 167 -15.68 0.64 8.94
N PRO A 168 -16.68 -0.25 8.91
CA PRO A 168 -16.83 -1.29 9.93
C PRO A 168 -15.62 -2.25 9.85
N THR A 169 -15.39 -2.99 10.94
CA THR A 169 -14.47 -4.11 10.91
C THR A 169 -14.84 -5.10 9.80
N ALA A 170 -13.87 -5.74 9.21
CA ALA A 170 -14.06 -6.84 8.28
C ALA A 170 -13.71 -8.15 9.02
N GLY A 171 -14.74 -8.89 9.47
CA GLY A 171 -14.51 -9.94 10.46
C GLY A 171 -13.91 -9.35 11.74
N ASN A 172 -12.85 -9.97 12.25
CA ASN A 172 -12.10 -9.48 13.41
C ASN A 172 -10.97 -8.50 13.06
N TYR A 173 -10.91 -7.99 11.81
CA TYR A 173 -9.80 -7.18 11.33
C TYR A 173 -10.17 -5.71 11.18
N ILE A 174 -9.17 -4.86 11.40
CA ILE A 174 -9.15 -3.44 11.03
C ILE A 174 -7.93 -3.14 10.15
N ASP A 175 -7.93 -1.94 9.56
CA ASP A 175 -6.89 -1.45 8.64
C ASP A 175 -5.47 -1.66 9.18
N GLY A 176 -4.61 -2.18 8.33
CA GLY A 176 -3.20 -2.40 8.64
C GLY A 176 -2.41 -1.12 8.93
N GLY A 177 -2.95 0.05 8.57
CA GLY A 177 -2.34 1.34 8.84
C GLY A 177 -2.12 1.64 10.33
N VAL A 178 -2.88 0.99 11.22
CA VAL A 178 -2.67 1.13 12.68
C VAL A 178 -1.38 0.47 13.15
N ALA A 179 -0.82 -0.48 12.38
CA ALA A 179 0.40 -1.21 12.72
C ALA A 179 1.56 -0.92 11.77
N ALA A 180 1.32 -0.90 10.46
CA ALA A 180 2.35 -0.77 9.43
C ALA A 180 1.80 -0.03 8.21
N ASN A 181 1.52 1.28 8.33
CA ASN A 181 0.98 2.05 7.21
C ASN A 181 1.96 2.15 6.03
N ASN A 182 3.28 2.19 6.30
CA ASN A 182 4.33 1.91 5.31
C ASN A 182 4.81 0.46 5.54
N PRO A 183 4.51 -0.49 4.65
CA PRO A 183 4.84 -1.90 4.85
C PRO A 183 6.28 -2.27 4.52
N ALA A 184 7.14 -1.32 4.15
CA ALA A 184 8.51 -1.58 3.69
C ALA A 184 9.33 -2.39 4.71
N MET A 185 9.22 -2.08 6.01
CA MET A 185 9.97 -2.79 7.05
C MET A 185 9.42 -4.21 7.28
N ALA A 186 8.11 -4.39 7.22
CA ALA A 186 7.49 -5.73 7.30
C ALA A 186 7.90 -6.60 6.10
N ALA A 187 7.93 -6.01 4.90
CA ALA A 187 8.38 -6.69 3.70
C ALA A 187 9.88 -7.05 3.76
N LEU A 188 10.72 -6.15 4.29
CA LEU A 188 12.13 -6.44 4.54
C LEU A 188 12.28 -7.62 5.51
N ALA A 189 11.54 -7.61 6.62
CA ALA A 189 11.58 -8.68 7.61
C ALA A 189 11.19 -10.03 7.01
N LEU A 190 10.10 -10.08 6.22
CA LEU A 190 9.69 -11.30 5.50
C LEU A 190 10.79 -11.77 4.53
N ALA A 191 11.40 -10.85 3.77
CA ALA A 191 12.42 -11.18 2.79
C ALA A 191 13.68 -11.77 3.44
N VAL A 192 14.14 -11.21 4.56
CA VAL A 192 15.41 -11.61 5.19
C VAL A 192 15.26 -12.65 6.29
N ASN A 193 14.04 -13.06 6.65
CA ASN A 193 13.84 -14.08 7.66
C ASN A 193 14.57 -15.36 7.24
N PRO A 194 15.57 -15.84 8.02
CA PRO A 194 16.38 -16.99 7.69
C PRO A 194 15.62 -18.32 7.83
N ASP A 195 14.52 -18.32 8.58
CA ASP A 195 13.60 -19.45 8.65
C ASP A 195 12.75 -19.48 7.37
N THR A 196 13.16 -20.29 6.40
CA THR A 196 12.50 -20.38 5.09
C THR A 196 11.10 -20.98 5.15
N THR A 197 10.71 -21.56 6.29
CA THR A 197 9.31 -21.97 6.53
C THR A 197 8.39 -20.78 6.80
N LYS A 198 8.97 -19.59 7.07
CA LYS A 198 8.26 -18.34 7.43
C LYS A 198 8.70 -17.12 6.64
N GLY A 199 9.75 -17.21 5.85
CA GLY A 199 10.27 -16.09 5.07
C GLY A 199 10.97 -16.51 3.79
N ALA A 200 11.57 -15.56 3.07
CA ALA A 200 12.22 -15.82 1.78
C ALA A 200 13.71 -16.17 1.89
N GLY A 201 14.33 -16.10 3.08
CA GLY A 201 15.72 -16.47 3.31
C GLY A 201 16.75 -15.64 2.58
N LYS A 202 16.44 -14.39 2.19
CA LYS A 202 17.35 -13.52 1.42
C LYS A 202 18.34 -12.84 2.35
N SER A 203 19.56 -12.58 1.87
CA SER A 203 20.49 -11.72 2.58
C SER A 203 20.13 -10.24 2.37
N LEU A 204 20.50 -9.37 3.32
CA LEU A 204 20.30 -7.92 3.19
C LEU A 204 20.89 -7.32 1.92
N PHE A 205 22.04 -7.86 1.46
CA PHE A 205 22.72 -7.38 0.25
C PHE A 205 21.91 -7.66 -1.03
N GLN A 206 21.04 -8.64 -1.02
CA GLN A 206 20.18 -8.98 -2.16
C GLN A 206 18.94 -8.10 -2.25
N VAL A 207 18.49 -7.51 -1.13
CA VAL A 207 17.20 -6.80 -1.08
C VAL A 207 17.32 -5.39 -1.65
N ARG A 208 16.37 -5.04 -2.51
CA ARG A 208 16.13 -3.69 -3.04
C ARG A 208 14.69 -3.31 -2.78
N ILE A 209 14.46 -2.12 -2.23
CA ILE A 209 13.09 -1.65 -1.92
C ILE A 209 12.83 -0.31 -2.60
N LEU A 210 11.80 -0.27 -3.46
CA LEU A 210 11.14 0.94 -3.91
C LEU A 210 9.90 1.15 -3.05
N SER A 211 9.88 2.22 -2.25
CA SER A 211 8.75 2.57 -1.39
C SER A 211 8.02 3.80 -1.93
N LEU A 212 6.74 3.65 -2.24
CA LEU A 212 5.89 4.71 -2.77
C LEU A 212 4.84 5.11 -1.74
N GLY A 213 4.83 6.40 -1.39
CA GLY A 213 3.81 6.99 -0.54
C GLY A 213 2.57 7.41 -1.32
N THR A 214 1.57 7.88 -0.59
CA THR A 214 0.33 8.43 -1.15
C THR A 214 0.35 9.96 -1.24
N GLY A 215 1.53 10.55 -1.07
CA GLY A 215 1.73 11.99 -0.90
C GLY A 215 1.48 12.44 0.54
N ARG A 216 2.31 13.36 1.02
CA ARG A 216 2.26 13.89 2.38
C ARG A 216 1.45 15.18 2.45
N ASN A 217 0.51 15.24 3.38
CA ASN A 217 -0.09 16.50 3.78
C ASN A 217 0.89 17.27 4.69
N CYS A 218 1.03 18.58 4.48
CA CYS A 218 1.74 19.44 5.43
C CYS A 218 0.81 19.78 6.58
N LYS A 219 0.93 19.03 7.69
CA LYS A 219 0.12 19.22 8.91
C LYS A 219 1.03 19.53 10.09
N TRP A 220 0.56 20.45 10.95
CA TRP A 220 1.12 20.66 12.28
C TRP A 220 -0.01 20.84 13.28
N VAL A 221 0.30 20.69 14.55
CA VAL A 221 -0.67 20.84 15.63
C VAL A 221 -0.40 22.18 16.30
N GLU A 222 -1.37 23.11 16.24
CA GLU A 222 -1.27 24.41 16.92
C GLU A 222 -1.82 24.34 18.34
N GLY A 223 -1.33 25.24 19.20
CA GLY A 223 -1.79 25.44 20.57
C GLY A 223 -0.77 25.05 21.63
N ASP A 224 -1.14 25.22 22.86
CA ASP A 224 -0.34 24.88 24.06
C ASP A 224 -0.34 23.37 24.38
N HIS A 225 -1.23 22.62 23.70
CA HIS A 225 -1.35 21.14 23.78
C HIS A 225 -1.73 20.58 25.16
N ASP A 226 -2.23 21.39 26.07
CA ASP A 226 -2.90 20.90 27.28
C ASP A 226 -4.30 20.41 26.94
N TRP A 227 -4.33 19.28 26.23
CA TRP A 227 -5.52 18.72 25.59
C TRP A 227 -6.01 17.46 26.31
N GLY A 228 -7.33 17.33 26.42
CA GLY A 228 -7.99 16.12 26.85
C GLY A 228 -8.31 15.16 25.69
N VAL A 229 -8.98 14.06 26.03
CA VAL A 229 -9.33 12.97 25.07
C VAL A 229 -10.11 13.47 23.86
N LEU A 230 -11.00 14.48 24.02
CA LEU A 230 -11.82 14.98 22.91
C LEU A 230 -10.99 15.69 21.82
N GLN A 231 -9.96 16.41 22.20
CA GLN A 231 -9.07 17.10 21.27
C GLN A 231 -8.07 16.12 20.65
N TRP A 232 -7.41 15.32 21.48
CA TRP A 232 -6.46 14.30 21.04
C TRP A 232 -7.11 13.23 20.18
N GLY A 233 -8.29 12.71 20.57
CA GLY A 233 -8.95 11.60 19.87
C GLY A 233 -9.20 11.82 18.38
N LYS A 234 -9.40 13.07 17.96
CA LYS A 234 -9.58 13.42 16.54
C LYS A 234 -8.29 13.42 15.73
N LYS A 235 -7.15 13.59 16.39
CA LYS A 235 -5.84 13.74 15.73
C LYS A 235 -4.94 12.52 15.92
N LEU A 236 -5.18 11.75 16.98
CA LEU A 236 -4.29 10.68 17.40
C LEU A 236 -4.13 9.59 16.35
N VAL A 237 -5.20 9.22 15.65
CA VAL A 237 -5.16 8.20 14.60
C VAL A 237 -4.25 8.66 13.45
N ASP A 238 -4.43 9.89 12.97
CA ASP A 238 -3.59 10.46 11.90
C ASP A 238 -2.12 10.52 12.33
N ILE A 239 -1.85 11.01 13.56
CA ILE A 239 -0.49 11.13 14.10
C ILE A 239 0.19 9.75 14.21
N LEU A 240 -0.52 8.73 14.69
CA LEU A 240 0.01 7.37 14.82
C LEU A 240 0.31 6.76 13.45
N ILE A 241 -0.61 6.92 12.49
CA ILE A 241 -0.41 6.43 11.12
C ILE A 241 0.81 7.09 10.48
N GLU A 242 0.92 8.42 10.52
CA GLU A 242 2.06 9.15 9.95
C GLU A 242 3.37 8.85 10.71
N GLY A 243 3.30 8.69 12.03
CA GLY A 243 4.46 8.33 12.85
C GLY A 243 5.04 6.97 12.47
N THR A 244 4.20 5.95 12.31
CA THR A 244 4.66 4.61 11.91
C THR A 244 5.29 4.59 10.52
N MET A 245 4.78 5.38 9.57
CA MET A 245 5.40 5.52 8.24
C MET A 245 6.82 6.10 8.33
N GLY A 246 7.02 7.11 9.15
CA GLY A 246 8.33 7.73 9.37
C GLY A 246 9.35 6.75 9.95
N VAL A 247 8.92 5.95 10.94
CA VAL A 247 9.76 4.92 11.58
C VAL A 247 10.20 3.86 10.56
N ALA A 248 9.28 3.29 9.78
CA ALA A 248 9.59 2.28 8.78
C ALA A 248 10.57 2.80 7.72
N SER A 249 10.36 4.03 7.24
CA SER A 249 11.26 4.68 6.27
C SER A 249 12.66 4.91 6.84
N TYR A 250 12.75 5.36 8.11
CA TYR A 250 14.03 5.54 8.79
C TYR A 250 14.79 4.22 8.92
N GLN A 251 14.12 3.17 9.39
CA GLN A 251 14.72 1.85 9.59
C GLN A 251 15.22 1.24 8.28
N CYS A 252 14.39 1.23 7.24
CA CYS A 252 14.79 0.70 5.94
C CYS A 252 15.98 1.46 5.35
N ARG A 253 15.99 2.80 5.46
CA ARG A 253 17.12 3.63 4.99
C ARG A 253 18.39 3.35 5.76
N ALA A 254 18.31 3.19 7.08
CA ALA A 254 19.47 2.90 7.92
C ALA A 254 20.06 1.51 7.66
N ILE A 255 19.20 0.52 7.37
CA ILE A 255 19.62 -0.87 7.15
C ILE A 255 20.12 -1.09 5.72
N LEU A 256 19.40 -0.59 4.72
CA LEU A 256 19.65 -0.89 3.29
C LEU A 256 20.48 0.19 2.58
N GLY A 257 20.63 1.39 3.16
CA GLY A 257 21.37 2.49 2.54
C GLY A 257 20.88 2.80 1.12
N PRO A 258 21.74 2.71 0.10
CA PRO A 258 21.40 3.03 -1.28
C PRO A 258 20.42 2.04 -1.93
N ASN A 259 20.20 0.88 -1.31
CA ASN A 259 19.27 -0.14 -1.78
C ASN A 259 17.81 0.14 -1.39
N PHE A 260 17.55 1.24 -0.69
CA PHE A 260 16.23 1.73 -0.35
C PHE A 260 15.96 3.08 -0.98
N TYR A 261 14.90 3.18 -1.76
CA TYR A 261 14.43 4.45 -2.32
C TYR A 261 12.99 4.74 -1.89
N ARG A 262 12.75 5.96 -1.43
CA ARG A 262 11.42 6.44 -1.02
C ARG A 262 10.99 7.61 -1.88
N LEU A 263 9.86 7.46 -2.56
CA LEU A 263 9.15 8.53 -3.26
C LEU A 263 7.86 8.84 -2.51
N ASP A 264 7.80 9.99 -1.87
CA ASP A 264 6.63 10.44 -1.10
C ASP A 264 6.58 11.97 -1.07
N PRO A 265 6.20 12.61 -2.18
CA PRO A 265 6.22 14.06 -2.32
C PRO A 265 5.19 14.74 -1.41
N VAL A 266 5.41 16.03 -1.14
CA VAL A 266 4.43 16.88 -0.46
C VAL A 266 3.33 17.24 -1.44
N LEU A 267 2.07 17.02 -1.04
CA LEU A 267 0.91 17.42 -1.85
C LEU A 267 0.75 18.96 -1.86
N PRO A 268 0.30 19.54 -2.98
CA PRO A 268 0.09 20.98 -3.10
C PRO A 268 -0.98 21.54 -2.14
N GLU A 269 -1.95 20.71 -1.76
CA GLU A 269 -2.99 21.04 -0.78
C GLU A 269 -3.31 19.82 0.09
N GLU A 270 -3.95 20.06 1.23
CA GLU A 270 -4.36 18.97 2.12
C GLU A 270 -5.51 18.17 1.51
N VAL A 271 -5.37 16.83 1.49
CA VAL A 271 -6.40 15.89 1.03
C VAL A 271 -6.73 14.90 2.12
N SER A 272 -7.98 14.86 2.56
CA SER A 272 -8.48 13.87 3.51
C SER A 272 -8.54 12.48 2.89
N LEU A 273 -8.47 11.43 3.74
CA LEU A 273 -8.42 10.02 3.30
C LEU A 273 -9.66 9.58 2.51
N ASP A 274 -10.76 10.31 2.63
CA ASP A 274 -12.06 9.99 2.02
C ASP A 274 -12.63 11.09 1.11
N ASP A 275 -11.80 12.08 0.75
CA ASP A 275 -12.21 13.15 -0.17
C ASP A 275 -12.17 12.68 -1.63
N ALA A 276 -13.21 11.95 -2.01
CA ALA A 276 -13.34 11.41 -3.37
C ALA A 276 -13.40 12.51 -4.46
N ALA A 277 -13.74 13.76 -4.12
CA ALA A 277 -13.75 14.86 -5.08
C ALA A 277 -12.33 15.27 -5.52
N CYS A 278 -11.31 14.90 -4.76
CA CYS A 278 -9.92 15.21 -5.07
C CYS A 278 -9.23 14.19 -5.99
N VAL A 279 -9.88 13.10 -6.42
CA VAL A 279 -9.24 12.03 -7.21
C VAL A 279 -8.60 12.54 -8.50
N ASP A 280 -9.32 13.34 -9.29
CA ASP A 280 -8.76 13.89 -10.54
C ASP A 280 -7.59 14.87 -10.28
N LYS A 281 -7.65 15.63 -9.19
CA LYS A 281 -6.52 16.48 -8.76
C LYS A 281 -5.30 15.64 -8.39
N LEU A 282 -5.48 14.57 -7.62
CA LEU A 282 -4.41 13.66 -7.22
C LEU A 282 -3.73 13.03 -8.44
N ILE A 283 -4.51 12.53 -9.40
CA ILE A 283 -3.99 12.01 -10.68
C ILE A 283 -3.27 13.11 -11.46
N GLY A 284 -3.83 14.33 -11.49
CA GLY A 284 -3.24 15.48 -12.15
C GLY A 284 -1.89 15.90 -11.54
N TRP A 285 -1.75 15.91 -10.23
CA TRP A 285 -0.49 16.19 -9.54
C TRP A 285 0.53 15.08 -9.78
N ALA A 286 0.15 13.81 -9.61
CA ALA A 286 1.03 12.68 -9.91
C ALA A 286 1.51 12.69 -11.36
N SER A 287 0.69 13.19 -12.31
CA SER A 287 1.07 13.32 -13.72
C SER A 287 2.13 14.40 -13.98
N LYS A 288 2.28 15.37 -13.07
CA LYS A 288 3.25 16.46 -13.17
C LYS A 288 4.48 16.24 -12.29
N GLU A 289 4.49 15.19 -11.46
CA GLU A 289 5.60 14.89 -10.56
C GLU A 289 6.90 14.66 -11.34
N ASN A 290 8.01 15.19 -10.83
CA ASN A 290 9.33 14.93 -11.41
C ASN A 290 9.83 13.55 -11.01
N LEU A 291 9.71 12.58 -11.90
CA LEU A 291 10.13 11.20 -11.67
C LEU A 291 11.55 10.88 -12.14
N ALA A 292 12.28 11.85 -12.73
CA ALA A 292 13.61 11.60 -13.28
C ALA A 292 14.59 10.99 -12.25
N PRO A 293 14.70 11.48 -11.00
CA PRO A 293 15.59 10.87 -10.00
C PRO A 293 15.17 9.44 -9.63
N THR A 294 13.85 9.18 -9.56
CA THR A 294 13.32 7.86 -9.26
C THR A 294 13.59 6.87 -10.38
N CYS A 295 13.36 7.28 -11.63
CA CYS A 295 13.66 6.47 -12.81
C CYS A 295 15.13 6.16 -12.93
N GLU A 296 16.01 7.13 -12.62
CA GLU A 296 17.45 6.92 -12.59
C GLU A 296 17.84 5.87 -11.54
N TRP A 297 17.32 5.98 -10.31
CA TRP A 297 17.57 4.99 -9.27
C TRP A 297 17.05 3.60 -9.66
N ILE A 298 15.86 3.52 -10.26
CA ILE A 298 15.28 2.26 -10.74
C ILE A 298 16.22 1.61 -11.76
N ARG A 299 16.70 2.34 -12.76
CA ARG A 299 17.60 1.82 -13.80
C ARG A 299 18.95 1.39 -13.26
N ASN A 300 19.49 2.12 -12.27
CA ASN A 300 20.83 1.88 -11.76
C ASN A 300 20.88 0.86 -10.61
N SER A 301 19.79 0.69 -9.86
CA SER A 301 19.82 -0.06 -8.61
C SER A 301 18.69 -1.09 -8.47
N PHE A 302 17.59 -0.97 -9.21
CA PHE A 302 16.41 -1.81 -8.99
C PHE A 302 16.21 -2.84 -10.10
N ILE A 303 16.40 -2.51 -11.37
CA ILE A 303 16.31 -3.47 -12.48
C ILE A 303 17.69 -4.11 -12.80
N PRO A 304 17.74 -5.34 -13.35
CA PRO A 304 19.02 -5.98 -13.70
C PRO A 304 19.80 -5.17 -14.74
N THR A 305 21.11 -5.00 -14.54
CA THR A 305 21.98 -4.21 -15.41
C THR A 305 22.01 -4.70 -16.87
N SER A 306 21.73 -5.98 -17.12
CA SER A 306 21.66 -6.55 -18.47
C SER A 306 20.50 -6.04 -19.32
N VAL A 307 19.47 -5.47 -18.70
CA VAL A 307 18.27 -4.92 -19.38
C VAL A 307 18.43 -3.42 -19.64
N ALA A 308 19.25 -2.72 -18.85
CA ALA A 308 19.44 -1.27 -18.94
C ALA A 308 20.13 -0.78 -20.23
N THR A 309 20.76 -1.65 -21.01
CA THR A 309 21.51 -1.30 -22.23
C THR A 309 20.69 -1.31 -23.53
N ALA A 310 19.44 -1.72 -23.50
CA ALA A 310 18.55 -1.69 -24.66
C ALA A 310 17.81 -0.34 -24.76
N SER A 311 18.53 0.76 -24.97
CA SER A 311 17.92 2.00 -25.49
C SER A 311 17.40 1.72 -26.91
N PRO A 312 16.17 2.16 -27.26
CA PRO A 312 15.72 2.05 -28.64
C PRO A 312 16.65 2.92 -29.51
N SER A 313 17.50 2.25 -30.29
CA SER A 313 18.31 2.88 -31.32
C SER A 313 17.41 3.66 -32.26
N GLY A 314 17.58 4.99 -32.31
CA GLY A 314 16.86 5.85 -33.22
C GLY A 314 16.91 5.30 -34.64
N LYS A 315 15.74 5.12 -35.23
CA LYS A 315 15.61 4.91 -36.68
C LYS A 315 16.16 6.16 -37.38
N ALA A 316 17.35 6.05 -37.88
CA ALA A 316 17.84 6.99 -38.89
C ALA A 316 16.94 6.84 -40.12
N SER A 317 16.28 7.94 -40.51
CA SER A 317 15.58 8.07 -41.79
C SER A 317 16.61 8.03 -42.93
N PRO A 318 16.43 7.22 -43.95
CA PRO A 318 17.25 7.37 -45.13
C PRO A 318 16.81 8.60 -45.95
N ALA A 319 17.77 9.31 -46.47
CA ALA A 319 17.63 10.43 -47.39
C ALA A 319 17.00 10.03 -48.72
#